data_799ab44bbfb3aca848a918539e4500f4
#
_entry.id   799ab44bbfb3aca848a918539e4500f4
#
_cell.length_a   1.000
_cell.length_b   1.000
_cell.length_c   1.000
_cell.angle_alpha   90.00
_cell.angle_beta   90.00
_cell.angle_gamma   90.00
#
_symmetry.space_group_name_H-M   'P 1'
#
loop_
_entity.id
_entity.type
_entity.pdbx_description
1 polymer ?
#
loop_
_entity_poly.entity_id
_entity_poly.type
_entity_poly.pdbx_seq_one_letter_code
_entity_poly.pdbx_strand_id
1 'polypeptide(L)'
;MELAKNQEHTVTIEGYGEGGMGVARIDGRVVFVHGALRGEKCRVLILKTLKSVAFAKVLEVIEPSSERITPDCPYFPRCGGCTYRHIRYEEELRLKKQRVQDNLSRIGGSDVTVEEILGARDTLRYRNKAQYPVSKDGAVGFYRARTHEVIECEHCLLVKPEADAAAEALREYMQSCRVAGYDEKTGRGPVRHLYIRSNAAGESLVCVLVNGDKLPKEDRLVTLLRDACPKCTGIVLGTNTKKGNVILGDRYRTLWGSDRLEDTLCGKTFRLSVPSFYQVNRVQAERLYAKAIEFAGLTGQETVLDLYCGAGTITLALSDHAKKVLGAEIVPEAIDDARENAARNGVKNAEFFCGDASDVAKKLARENLRPDVITVDPPRRGLAADVVESIAEMQPGRVVYVSCDSATMARDVKRLADLGYTAQRACAVDMFPRADHIEAVCLLTKE
;
A
#
# COMPACT_ATOMS: atom_id res chain seq x y z
N MET A 1 -12.88 -4.35 -39.88
CA MET A 1 -14.20 -4.25 -39.19
C MET A 1 -14.02 -3.37 -37.99
N GLU A 2 -14.90 -2.42 -37.70
CA GLU A 2 -14.73 -1.57 -36.52
C GLU A 2 -14.97 -2.39 -35.24
N LEU A 3 -14.00 -2.32 -34.30
CA LEU A 3 -14.04 -3.06 -33.06
C LEU A 3 -15.14 -2.48 -32.15
N ALA A 4 -16.15 -3.28 -31.79
CA ALA A 4 -17.33 -2.85 -31.06
C ALA A 4 -17.54 -3.64 -29.77
N LYS A 5 -18.26 -3.04 -28.81
CA LYS A 5 -18.67 -3.70 -27.56
C LYS A 5 -19.49 -4.96 -27.86
N ASN A 6 -19.31 -5.99 -27.03
CA ASN A 6 -19.94 -7.31 -27.10
C ASN A 6 -19.52 -8.18 -28.29
N GLN A 7 -18.51 -7.79 -29.06
CA GLN A 7 -17.89 -8.69 -30.04
C GLN A 7 -16.95 -9.68 -29.35
N GLU A 8 -16.88 -10.88 -29.91
CA GLU A 8 -15.93 -11.90 -29.50
C GLU A 8 -14.78 -11.98 -30.51
N HIS A 9 -13.55 -12.12 -30.01
CA HIS A 9 -12.36 -12.27 -30.81
C HIS A 9 -11.45 -13.34 -30.23
N THR A 10 -10.68 -14.01 -31.09
CA THR A 10 -9.58 -14.86 -30.66
C THR A 10 -8.29 -14.03 -30.79
N VAL A 11 -7.54 -13.91 -29.70
CA VAL A 11 -6.32 -13.10 -29.62
C VAL A 11 -5.19 -13.88 -28.96
N THR A 12 -3.94 -13.54 -29.34
CA THR A 12 -2.75 -13.96 -28.62
C THR A 12 -2.29 -12.80 -27.73
N ILE A 13 -1.93 -13.10 -26.49
CA ILE A 13 -1.48 -12.11 -25.51
C ILE A 13 0.02 -11.90 -25.64
N GLU A 14 0.44 -10.68 -26.00
CA GLU A 14 1.81 -10.32 -26.31
C GLU A 14 2.61 -9.87 -25.07
N GLY A 15 1.93 -9.34 -24.06
CA GLY A 15 2.56 -8.77 -22.86
C GLY A 15 1.56 -8.40 -21.77
N TYR A 16 2.00 -7.53 -20.87
CA TYR A 16 1.16 -7.01 -19.78
C TYR A 16 1.08 -5.50 -19.82
N GLY A 17 -0.09 -4.98 -19.48
CA GLY A 17 -0.35 -3.57 -19.24
C GLY A 17 -0.58 -3.26 -17.77
N GLU A 18 -1.02 -2.04 -17.51
CA GLU A 18 -1.39 -1.60 -16.16
C GLU A 18 -2.48 -2.49 -15.56
N GLY A 19 -2.43 -2.71 -14.25
CA GLY A 19 -3.37 -3.58 -13.54
C GLY A 19 -3.20 -5.06 -13.88
N GLY A 20 -2.06 -5.48 -14.45
CA GLY A 20 -1.77 -6.86 -14.83
C GLY A 20 -2.67 -7.41 -15.95
N MET A 21 -3.29 -6.51 -16.72
CA MET A 21 -4.09 -6.93 -17.88
C MET A 21 -3.18 -7.44 -18.99
N GLY A 22 -3.55 -8.55 -19.61
CA GLY A 22 -2.89 -9.01 -20.82
C GLY A 22 -3.06 -7.97 -21.95
N VAL A 23 -2.05 -7.83 -22.79
CA VAL A 23 -2.06 -6.94 -23.96
C VAL A 23 -2.12 -7.77 -25.23
N ALA A 24 -3.09 -7.48 -26.07
CA ALA A 24 -3.23 -8.06 -27.40
C ALA A 24 -3.47 -6.95 -28.45
N ARG A 25 -3.45 -7.31 -29.72
CA ARG A 25 -3.81 -6.42 -30.83
C ARG A 25 -4.91 -7.03 -31.69
N ILE A 26 -5.87 -6.19 -32.09
CA ILE A 26 -6.89 -6.52 -33.08
C ILE A 26 -6.88 -5.40 -34.11
N ASP A 27 -6.59 -5.73 -35.37
CA ASP A 27 -6.48 -4.77 -36.47
C ASP A 27 -5.59 -3.56 -36.13
N GLY A 28 -4.45 -3.81 -35.45
CA GLY A 28 -3.49 -2.79 -35.01
C GLY A 28 -3.89 -2.03 -33.74
N ARG A 29 -5.13 -2.14 -33.25
CA ARG A 29 -5.59 -1.51 -32.01
C ARG A 29 -5.19 -2.33 -30.78
N VAL A 30 -4.68 -1.66 -29.76
CA VAL A 30 -4.32 -2.29 -28.50
C VAL A 30 -5.60 -2.69 -27.73
N VAL A 31 -5.61 -3.92 -27.21
CA VAL A 31 -6.69 -4.48 -26.40
C VAL A 31 -6.15 -4.96 -25.07
N PHE A 32 -6.64 -4.38 -23.97
CA PHE A 32 -6.31 -4.82 -22.61
C PHE A 32 -7.31 -5.90 -22.17
N VAL A 33 -6.79 -7.07 -21.84
CA VAL A 33 -7.59 -8.26 -21.55
C VAL A 33 -7.48 -8.64 -20.08
N HIS A 34 -8.58 -8.54 -19.34
CA HIS A 34 -8.63 -8.97 -17.94
C HIS A 34 -8.49 -10.48 -17.81
N GLY A 35 -7.57 -10.93 -16.94
CA GLY A 35 -7.38 -12.31 -16.56
C GLY A 35 -6.60 -13.16 -17.57
N ALA A 36 -6.01 -12.55 -18.62
CA ALA A 36 -5.16 -13.22 -19.60
C ALA A 36 -3.68 -13.08 -19.26
N LEU A 37 -2.89 -14.10 -19.58
CA LEU A 37 -1.44 -14.14 -19.38
C LEU A 37 -0.69 -14.03 -20.71
N ARG A 38 0.52 -13.48 -20.65
CA ARG A 38 1.42 -13.43 -21.81
C ARG A 38 1.64 -14.84 -22.39
N GLY A 39 1.57 -14.93 -23.73
CA GLY A 39 1.73 -16.17 -24.49
C GLY A 39 0.45 -16.98 -24.61
N GLU A 40 -0.64 -16.62 -23.94
CA GLU A 40 -1.91 -17.34 -24.08
C GLU A 40 -2.63 -16.97 -25.36
N LYS A 41 -3.35 -17.93 -25.91
CA LYS A 41 -4.37 -17.70 -26.94
C LYS A 41 -5.74 -17.80 -26.29
N CYS A 42 -6.50 -16.71 -26.35
CA CYS A 42 -7.76 -16.57 -25.64
C CYS A 42 -8.90 -16.17 -26.56
N ARG A 43 -10.09 -16.70 -26.32
CA ARG A 43 -11.34 -16.12 -26.80
C ARG A 43 -11.79 -15.07 -25.79
N VAL A 44 -11.97 -13.83 -26.26
CA VAL A 44 -12.22 -12.66 -25.43
C VAL A 44 -13.49 -11.94 -25.85
N LEU A 45 -14.16 -11.31 -24.87
CA LEU A 45 -15.32 -10.45 -25.10
C LEU A 45 -14.93 -8.98 -24.93
N ILE A 46 -15.17 -8.15 -25.92
CA ILE A 46 -14.95 -6.71 -25.83
C ILE A 46 -15.98 -6.07 -24.90
N LEU A 47 -15.49 -5.44 -23.82
CA LEU A 47 -16.33 -4.76 -22.83
C LEU A 47 -16.53 -3.29 -23.14
N LYS A 48 -15.47 -2.63 -23.65
CA LYS A 48 -15.46 -1.19 -23.94
C LYS A 48 -14.43 -0.88 -25.01
N THR A 49 -14.77 0.05 -25.90
CA THR A 49 -13.84 0.62 -26.89
C THR A 49 -13.65 2.11 -26.62
N LEU A 50 -12.41 2.58 -26.76
CA LEU A 50 -12.00 3.98 -26.75
C LEU A 50 -11.33 4.31 -28.09
N LYS A 51 -10.98 5.57 -28.34
CA LYS A 51 -10.38 6.01 -29.62
C LYS A 51 -9.15 5.19 -30.04
N SER A 52 -8.23 4.91 -29.11
CA SER A 52 -6.95 4.23 -29.39
C SER A 52 -6.83 2.83 -28.77
N VAL A 53 -7.66 2.46 -27.82
CA VAL A 53 -7.55 1.20 -27.08
C VAL A 53 -8.94 0.57 -26.86
N ALA A 54 -8.95 -0.73 -26.55
CA ALA A 54 -10.15 -1.42 -26.09
C ALA A 54 -9.87 -2.24 -24.83
N PHE A 55 -10.92 -2.61 -24.13
CA PHE A 55 -10.89 -3.46 -22.94
C PHE A 55 -11.74 -4.70 -23.16
N ALA A 56 -11.21 -5.84 -22.81
CA ALA A 56 -11.85 -7.12 -22.94
C ALA A 56 -11.72 -7.97 -21.68
N LYS A 57 -12.48 -9.03 -21.59
CA LYS A 57 -12.31 -10.11 -20.61
C LYS A 57 -12.15 -11.43 -21.31
N VAL A 58 -11.43 -12.35 -20.68
CA VAL A 58 -11.34 -13.73 -21.12
C VAL A 58 -12.71 -14.41 -20.99
N LEU A 59 -13.16 -15.07 -22.05
CA LEU A 59 -14.26 -16.04 -22.05
C LEU A 59 -13.71 -17.45 -21.91
N GLU A 60 -12.62 -17.75 -22.63
CA GLU A 60 -11.99 -19.06 -22.67
C GLU A 60 -10.50 -18.91 -22.96
N VAL A 61 -9.68 -19.69 -22.26
CA VAL A 61 -8.26 -19.86 -22.54
C VAL A 61 -8.12 -21.08 -23.44
N ILE A 62 -7.80 -20.85 -24.73
CA ILE A 62 -7.70 -21.91 -25.76
C ILE A 62 -6.34 -22.61 -25.62
N GLU A 63 -5.27 -21.83 -25.50
CA GLU A 63 -3.91 -22.32 -25.30
C GLU A 63 -3.35 -21.63 -24.03
N PRO A 64 -3.25 -22.35 -22.90
CA PRO A 64 -2.82 -21.76 -21.65
C PRO A 64 -1.30 -21.55 -21.61
N SER A 65 -0.86 -20.51 -20.91
CA SER A 65 0.54 -20.32 -20.52
C SER A 65 0.96 -21.35 -19.46
N SER A 66 2.22 -21.80 -19.50
CA SER A 66 2.82 -22.60 -18.42
C SER A 66 2.85 -21.90 -17.06
N GLU A 67 2.72 -20.57 -17.08
CA GLU A 67 2.68 -19.73 -15.88
C GLU A 67 1.28 -19.64 -15.25
N ARG A 68 0.24 -20.17 -15.92
CA ARG A 68 -1.11 -20.22 -15.36
C ARG A 68 -1.23 -21.31 -14.31
N ILE A 69 -1.82 -20.96 -13.18
CA ILE A 69 -2.17 -21.90 -12.11
C ILE A 69 -3.64 -21.78 -11.75
N THR A 70 -4.19 -22.82 -11.14
CA THR A 70 -5.51 -22.77 -10.54
C THR A 70 -5.46 -21.90 -9.29
N PRO A 71 -6.33 -20.88 -9.17
CA PRO A 71 -6.38 -20.05 -7.97
C PRO A 71 -6.72 -20.87 -6.72
N ASP A 72 -5.96 -20.64 -5.65
CA ASP A 72 -6.14 -21.28 -4.34
C ASP A 72 -7.19 -20.58 -3.45
N CYS A 73 -7.75 -19.45 -3.88
CA CYS A 73 -8.72 -18.67 -3.15
C CYS A 73 -10.12 -18.78 -3.78
N PRO A 74 -11.15 -19.25 -3.03
CA PRO A 74 -12.50 -19.44 -3.58
C PRO A 74 -13.20 -18.12 -3.94
N TYR A 75 -12.71 -17.00 -3.43
CA TYR A 75 -13.28 -15.67 -3.70
C TYR A 75 -12.70 -15.01 -4.96
N PHE A 76 -11.57 -15.53 -5.47
CA PHE A 76 -10.97 -15.04 -6.73
C PHE A 76 -11.79 -15.53 -7.95
N PRO A 77 -12.02 -14.73 -8.98
CA PRO A 77 -11.60 -13.33 -9.18
C PRO A 77 -12.65 -12.28 -8.73
N ARG A 78 -13.70 -12.69 -8.00
CA ARG A 78 -14.80 -11.81 -7.60
C ARG A 78 -14.35 -10.77 -6.57
N CYS A 79 -13.55 -11.19 -5.57
CA CYS A 79 -12.96 -10.30 -4.58
C CYS A 79 -11.90 -9.39 -5.21
N GLY A 80 -11.96 -8.07 -4.92
CA GLY A 80 -11.03 -7.07 -5.43
C GLY A 80 -9.67 -7.03 -4.71
N GLY A 81 -9.42 -7.91 -3.73
CA GLY A 81 -8.20 -7.88 -2.93
C GLY A 81 -6.96 -8.47 -3.61
N CYS A 82 -7.13 -9.29 -4.65
CA CYS A 82 -6.04 -9.95 -5.37
C CYS A 82 -6.20 -9.80 -6.89
N THR A 83 -5.05 -9.64 -7.57
CA THR A 83 -4.97 -9.54 -9.04
C THR A 83 -4.34 -10.78 -9.66
N TYR A 84 -3.38 -11.41 -8.99
CA TYR A 84 -2.45 -12.39 -9.58
C TYR A 84 -2.53 -13.81 -9.01
N ARG A 85 -3.69 -14.23 -8.45
CA ARG A 85 -3.81 -15.59 -7.91
C ARG A 85 -3.87 -16.70 -8.95
N HIS A 86 -4.00 -16.35 -10.23
CA HIS A 86 -4.07 -17.27 -11.35
C HIS A 86 -2.73 -17.44 -12.08
N ILE A 87 -1.65 -16.85 -11.55
CA ILE A 87 -0.30 -16.96 -12.14
C ILE A 87 0.73 -17.43 -11.10
N ARG A 88 1.80 -18.04 -11.58
CA ARG A 88 2.96 -18.39 -10.75
C ARG A 88 3.60 -17.13 -10.18
N TYR A 89 4.15 -17.23 -8.99
CA TYR A 89 4.70 -16.06 -8.29
C TYR A 89 5.93 -15.51 -9.02
N GLU A 90 6.72 -16.35 -9.63
CA GLU A 90 7.88 -15.98 -10.42
C GLU A 90 7.50 -15.09 -11.63
N GLU A 91 6.39 -15.40 -12.30
CA GLU A 91 5.88 -14.56 -13.38
C GLU A 91 5.29 -13.26 -12.86
N GLU A 92 4.59 -13.28 -11.72
CA GLU A 92 4.16 -12.08 -11.04
C GLU A 92 5.33 -11.14 -10.75
N LEU A 93 6.47 -11.65 -10.27
CA LEU A 93 7.67 -10.86 -10.03
C LEU A 93 8.24 -10.31 -11.34
N ARG A 94 8.32 -11.14 -12.40
CA ARG A 94 8.82 -10.69 -13.71
C ARG A 94 8.00 -9.51 -14.26
N LEU A 95 6.67 -9.64 -14.26
CA LEU A 95 5.81 -8.55 -14.77
C LEU A 95 5.89 -7.27 -13.91
N LYS A 96 6.01 -7.39 -12.60
CA LYS A 96 6.17 -6.25 -11.70
C LYS A 96 7.51 -5.54 -11.91
N LYS A 97 8.62 -6.30 -12.02
CA LYS A 97 9.94 -5.74 -12.34
C LYS A 97 9.93 -5.04 -13.70
N GLN A 98 9.37 -5.69 -14.73
CA GLN A 98 9.27 -5.12 -16.07
C GLN A 98 8.48 -3.81 -16.09
N ARG A 99 7.38 -3.72 -15.31
CA ARG A 99 6.60 -2.48 -15.21
C ARG A 99 7.43 -1.33 -14.63
N VAL A 100 8.21 -1.56 -13.59
CA VAL A 100 9.10 -0.53 -13.02
C VAL A 100 10.13 -0.10 -14.05
N GLN A 101 10.76 -1.05 -14.77
CA GLN A 101 11.72 -0.78 -15.85
C GLN A 101 11.09 0.04 -16.97
N ASP A 102 9.91 -0.37 -17.46
CA ASP A 102 9.21 0.33 -18.54
C ASP A 102 8.85 1.76 -18.16
N ASN A 103 8.42 1.98 -16.91
CA ASN A 103 8.10 3.32 -16.44
C ASN A 103 9.35 4.21 -16.36
N LEU A 104 10.46 3.72 -15.81
CA LEU A 104 11.72 4.46 -15.75
C LEU A 104 12.23 4.83 -17.15
N SER A 105 12.18 3.89 -18.10
CA SER A 105 12.65 4.14 -19.47
C SER A 105 11.69 5.04 -20.25
N ARG A 106 10.38 4.73 -20.28
CA ARG A 106 9.41 5.40 -21.17
C ARG A 106 8.90 6.73 -20.62
N ILE A 107 8.67 6.82 -19.31
CA ILE A 107 8.17 8.04 -18.65
C ILE A 107 9.35 8.85 -18.13
N GLY A 108 10.29 8.18 -17.45
CA GLY A 108 11.46 8.80 -16.84
C GLY A 108 12.51 9.24 -17.85
N GLY A 109 12.53 8.64 -19.05
CA GLY A 109 13.59 8.87 -20.03
C GLY A 109 14.97 8.46 -19.51
N SER A 110 15.01 7.52 -18.55
CA SER A 110 16.22 7.10 -17.86
C SER A 110 16.69 5.75 -18.37
N ASP A 111 18.00 5.60 -18.56
CA ASP A 111 18.65 4.35 -18.96
C ASP A 111 18.98 3.44 -17.76
N VAL A 112 18.60 3.85 -16.52
CA VAL A 112 18.84 3.05 -15.33
C VAL A 112 18.16 1.69 -15.44
N THR A 113 18.93 0.65 -15.13
CA THR A 113 18.38 -0.72 -15.08
C THR A 113 17.86 -1.04 -13.69
N VAL A 114 16.65 -1.62 -13.62
CA VAL A 114 16.16 -2.21 -12.38
C VAL A 114 16.97 -3.46 -12.07
N GLU A 115 17.88 -3.39 -11.09
CA GLU A 115 18.84 -4.44 -10.77
C GLU A 115 18.14 -5.76 -10.45
N GLU A 116 17.20 -5.69 -9.51
CA GLU A 116 16.48 -6.85 -9.00
C GLU A 116 15.04 -6.53 -8.61
N ILE A 117 14.27 -7.56 -8.32
CA ILE A 117 13.03 -7.47 -7.56
C ILE A 117 13.13 -8.32 -6.30
N LEU A 118 12.93 -7.70 -5.16
CA LEU A 118 12.89 -8.39 -3.87
C LEU A 118 11.52 -9.03 -3.66
N GLY A 119 11.35 -10.27 -4.12
CA GLY A 119 10.14 -11.04 -3.92
C GLY A 119 9.92 -11.40 -2.45
N ALA A 120 8.67 -11.53 -2.02
CA ALA A 120 8.34 -11.96 -0.66
C ALA A 120 8.61 -13.45 -0.48
N ARG A 121 9.18 -13.83 0.68
CA ARG A 121 9.34 -15.23 1.05
C ARG A 121 7.98 -15.90 1.23
N ASP A 122 7.07 -15.21 1.94
CA ASP A 122 5.71 -15.67 2.21
C ASP A 122 4.71 -14.82 1.43
N THR A 123 3.98 -15.44 0.51
CA THR A 123 2.95 -14.78 -0.29
C THR A 123 1.56 -14.85 0.36
N LEU A 124 1.45 -15.52 1.51
CA LEU A 124 0.25 -15.72 2.31
C LEU A 124 0.41 -15.11 3.70
N ARG A 125 -0.71 -14.72 4.32
CA ARG A 125 -0.76 -14.26 5.72
C ARG A 125 0.24 -13.13 6.06
N TYR A 126 0.66 -12.36 5.06
CA TYR A 126 1.66 -11.30 5.26
C TYR A 126 1.07 -9.98 5.76
N ARG A 127 -0.23 -9.74 5.49
CA ARG A 127 -0.86 -8.47 5.86
C ARG A 127 -1.11 -8.40 7.36
N ASN A 128 -0.45 -7.42 7.99
CA ASN A 128 -0.64 -7.11 9.41
C ASN A 128 -1.82 -6.17 9.67
N LYS A 129 -2.55 -5.77 8.64
CA LYS A 129 -3.72 -4.89 8.73
C LYS A 129 -4.80 -5.35 7.78
N ALA A 130 -6.04 -5.43 8.27
CA ALA A 130 -7.23 -5.61 7.46
C ALA A 130 -8.27 -4.53 7.74
N GLN A 131 -9.01 -4.16 6.70
CA GLN A 131 -10.14 -3.24 6.76
C GLN A 131 -11.29 -3.91 6.02
N TYR A 132 -12.21 -4.46 6.76
CA TYR A 132 -13.36 -5.17 6.22
C TYR A 132 -14.56 -4.22 6.15
N PRO A 133 -15.09 -3.89 4.97
CA PRO A 133 -16.41 -3.30 4.88
C PRO A 133 -17.47 -4.25 5.40
N VAL A 134 -18.51 -3.67 5.98
CA VAL A 134 -19.69 -4.40 6.47
C VAL A 134 -20.87 -4.01 5.61
N SER A 135 -21.53 -5.00 4.98
CA SER A 135 -22.74 -4.75 4.21
C SER A 135 -23.93 -4.42 5.14
N LYS A 136 -24.97 -3.77 4.59
CA LYS A 136 -26.21 -3.48 5.33
C LYS A 136 -26.84 -4.73 5.96
N ASP A 137 -26.67 -5.87 5.32
CA ASP A 137 -27.23 -7.17 5.76
C ASP A 137 -26.28 -7.93 6.73
N GLY A 138 -25.16 -7.34 7.11
CA GLY A 138 -24.22 -7.88 8.10
C GLY A 138 -23.09 -8.74 7.53
N ALA A 139 -22.96 -8.89 6.22
CA ALA A 139 -21.81 -9.58 5.63
C ALA A 139 -20.53 -8.77 5.88
N VAL A 140 -19.48 -9.42 6.36
CA VAL A 140 -18.16 -8.86 6.62
C VAL A 140 -17.17 -9.48 5.63
N GLY A 141 -16.47 -8.67 4.84
CA GLY A 141 -15.58 -9.24 3.83
C GLY A 141 -14.81 -8.16 3.07
N PHE A 142 -14.68 -8.31 1.75
CA PHE A 142 -14.00 -7.33 0.90
C PHE A 142 -14.90 -6.91 -0.27
N TYR A 143 -14.66 -5.73 -0.81
CA TYR A 143 -15.41 -5.28 -1.96
C TYR A 143 -15.10 -6.12 -3.21
N ARG A 144 -16.14 -6.41 -3.99
CA ARG A 144 -15.98 -6.84 -5.37
C ARG A 144 -15.21 -5.76 -6.14
N ALA A 145 -14.28 -6.18 -6.98
CA ALA A 145 -13.46 -5.27 -7.76
C ALA A 145 -14.30 -4.19 -8.46
N ARG A 146 -13.93 -2.91 -8.26
CA ARG A 146 -14.57 -1.72 -8.83
C ARG A 146 -16.04 -1.51 -8.43
N THR A 147 -16.48 -2.06 -7.32
CA THR A 147 -17.82 -1.87 -6.76
C THR A 147 -17.77 -1.70 -5.25
N HIS A 148 -18.93 -1.37 -4.63
CA HIS A 148 -19.14 -1.39 -3.19
C HIS A 148 -19.96 -2.61 -2.73
N GLU A 149 -20.09 -3.64 -3.58
CA GLU A 149 -20.68 -4.91 -3.20
C GLU A 149 -19.68 -5.67 -2.31
N VAL A 150 -20.10 -5.99 -1.09
CA VAL A 150 -19.29 -6.77 -0.16
C VAL A 150 -19.37 -8.26 -0.52
N ILE A 151 -18.23 -8.85 -0.83
CA ILE A 151 -18.07 -10.29 -0.92
C ILE A 151 -17.73 -10.79 0.48
N GLU A 152 -18.65 -11.51 1.10
CA GLU A 152 -18.42 -12.13 2.40
C GLU A 152 -17.21 -13.05 2.31
N CYS A 153 -16.31 -12.92 3.27
CA CYS A 153 -15.06 -13.66 3.30
C CYS A 153 -14.82 -14.25 4.69
N GLU A 154 -14.91 -15.57 4.79
CA GLU A 154 -14.64 -16.30 6.03
C GLU A 154 -13.14 -16.40 6.28
N HIS A 155 -12.36 -16.67 5.22
CA HIS A 155 -10.92 -16.88 5.31
C HIS A 155 -10.19 -16.16 4.17
N CYS A 156 -9.53 -15.08 4.46
CA CYS A 156 -8.67 -14.39 3.51
C CYS A 156 -7.23 -14.89 3.63
N LEU A 157 -6.68 -15.42 2.55
CA LEU A 157 -5.31 -15.96 2.54
C LEU A 157 -4.21 -14.89 2.71
N LEU A 158 -4.53 -13.59 2.61
CA LEU A 158 -3.54 -12.51 2.73
C LEU A 158 -3.39 -11.97 4.15
N VAL A 159 -4.50 -11.91 4.90
CA VAL A 159 -4.51 -11.32 6.25
C VAL A 159 -4.13 -12.35 7.31
N LYS A 160 -3.74 -11.89 8.48
CA LYS A 160 -3.44 -12.77 9.62
C LYS A 160 -4.70 -13.49 10.12
N PRO A 161 -4.59 -14.70 10.70
CA PRO A 161 -5.74 -15.49 11.16
C PRO A 161 -6.64 -14.77 12.16
N GLU A 162 -6.08 -13.97 13.04
CA GLU A 162 -6.82 -13.16 14.02
C GLU A 162 -7.76 -12.14 13.35
N ALA A 163 -7.46 -11.71 12.12
CA ALA A 163 -8.34 -10.83 11.39
C ALA A 163 -9.60 -11.54 10.88
N ASP A 164 -9.46 -12.79 10.42
CA ASP A 164 -10.59 -13.63 10.05
C ASP A 164 -11.44 -13.95 11.29
N ALA A 165 -10.81 -14.27 12.44
CA ALA A 165 -11.49 -14.53 13.71
C ALA A 165 -12.27 -13.30 14.23
N ALA A 166 -11.69 -12.12 14.16
CA ALA A 166 -12.38 -10.88 14.54
C ALA A 166 -13.58 -10.58 13.63
N ALA A 167 -13.47 -10.88 12.31
CA ALA A 167 -14.58 -10.71 11.37
C ALA A 167 -15.74 -11.66 11.71
N GLU A 168 -15.45 -12.91 12.09
CA GLU A 168 -16.47 -13.87 12.54
C GLU A 168 -17.15 -13.42 13.83
N ALA A 169 -16.37 -12.99 14.83
CA ALA A 169 -16.92 -12.46 16.09
C ALA A 169 -17.82 -11.24 15.87
N LEU A 170 -17.47 -10.37 14.91
CA LEU A 170 -18.33 -9.24 14.56
C LEU A 170 -19.64 -9.71 13.91
N ARG A 171 -19.61 -10.71 13.01
CA ARG A 171 -20.83 -11.30 12.41
C ARG A 171 -21.74 -11.89 13.49
N GLU A 172 -21.18 -12.69 14.41
CA GLU A 172 -21.91 -13.26 15.54
C GLU A 172 -22.57 -12.17 16.42
N TYR A 173 -21.81 -11.12 16.76
CA TYR A 173 -22.34 -9.98 17.49
C TYR A 173 -23.52 -9.33 16.77
N MET A 174 -23.35 -9.01 15.49
CA MET A 174 -24.38 -8.33 14.70
C MET A 174 -25.66 -9.19 14.60
N GLN A 175 -25.50 -10.48 14.38
CA GLN A 175 -26.63 -11.42 14.32
C GLN A 175 -27.33 -11.57 15.67
N SER A 176 -26.57 -11.88 16.74
CA SER A 176 -27.15 -12.16 18.07
C SER A 176 -27.75 -10.92 18.72
N CYS A 177 -27.24 -9.74 18.43
CA CYS A 177 -27.72 -8.45 18.96
C CYS A 177 -28.68 -7.71 18.00
N ARG A 178 -28.96 -8.26 16.81
CA ARG A 178 -29.78 -7.66 15.74
C ARG A 178 -29.28 -6.27 15.35
N VAL A 179 -27.97 -6.14 15.16
CA VAL A 179 -27.31 -4.90 14.75
C VAL A 179 -27.09 -4.92 13.24
N ALA A 180 -27.62 -3.93 12.53
CA ALA A 180 -27.47 -3.84 11.08
C ALA A 180 -26.13 -3.20 10.67
N GLY A 181 -25.65 -3.53 9.49
CA GLY A 181 -24.58 -2.79 8.85
C GLY A 181 -25.06 -1.47 8.24
N TYR A 182 -24.11 -0.62 7.89
CA TYR A 182 -24.39 0.67 7.29
C TYR A 182 -24.83 0.54 5.81
N ASP A 183 -25.94 1.14 5.48
CA ASP A 183 -26.43 1.25 4.11
C ASP A 183 -26.00 2.62 3.52
N GLU A 184 -25.07 2.60 2.59
CA GLU A 184 -24.56 3.82 1.93
C GLU A 184 -25.64 4.61 1.19
N LYS A 185 -26.72 3.94 0.72
CA LYS A 185 -27.81 4.60 -0.01
C LYS A 185 -28.73 5.39 0.91
N THR A 186 -29.06 4.83 2.06
CA THR A 186 -29.98 5.46 3.01
C THR A 186 -29.28 6.24 4.11
N GLY A 187 -28.00 5.99 4.34
CA GLY A 187 -27.22 6.56 5.45
C GLY A 187 -27.58 5.96 6.81
N ARG A 188 -28.26 4.80 6.85
CA ARG A 188 -28.76 4.16 8.07
C ARG A 188 -27.94 2.91 8.40
N GLY A 189 -27.97 2.50 9.67
CA GLY A 189 -27.22 1.37 10.19
C GLY A 189 -25.94 1.81 10.92
N PRO A 190 -25.61 1.17 12.06
CA PRO A 190 -24.50 1.62 12.91
C PRO A 190 -23.13 1.11 12.45
N VAL A 191 -22.98 -0.14 11.96
CA VAL A 191 -21.67 -0.75 11.73
C VAL A 191 -21.21 -0.52 10.28
N ARG A 192 -20.05 0.12 10.09
CA ARG A 192 -19.50 0.43 8.76
C ARG A 192 -18.37 -0.47 8.35
N HIS A 193 -17.36 -0.60 9.22
CA HIS A 193 -16.15 -1.38 8.92
C HIS A 193 -15.62 -2.05 10.19
N LEU A 194 -14.93 -3.16 10.00
CA LEU A 194 -14.02 -3.72 10.97
C LEU A 194 -12.59 -3.43 10.55
N TYR A 195 -11.84 -2.82 11.43
CA TYR A 195 -10.41 -2.61 11.29
C TYR A 195 -9.69 -3.50 12.30
N ILE A 196 -8.65 -4.18 11.88
CA ILE A 196 -7.75 -4.91 12.75
C ILE A 196 -6.31 -4.72 12.31
N ARG A 197 -5.45 -4.55 13.29
CA ARG A 197 -4.00 -4.51 13.13
C ARG A 197 -3.38 -5.58 14.02
N SER A 198 -2.42 -6.33 13.48
CA SER A 198 -1.66 -7.34 14.21
C SER A 198 -0.18 -7.02 14.17
N ASN A 199 0.55 -7.36 15.23
CA ASN A 199 2.00 -7.24 15.29
C ASN A 199 2.70 -8.58 15.00
N ALA A 200 4.03 -8.57 15.06
CA ALA A 200 4.86 -9.75 14.84
C ALA A 200 4.65 -10.86 15.89
N ALA A 201 4.23 -10.52 17.11
CA ALA A 201 3.94 -11.47 18.20
C ALA A 201 2.53 -12.10 18.08
N GLY A 202 1.73 -11.67 17.08
CA GLY A 202 0.35 -12.10 16.90
C GLY A 202 -0.63 -11.41 17.86
N GLU A 203 -0.20 -10.34 18.53
CA GLU A 203 -1.11 -9.47 19.27
C GLU A 203 -1.89 -8.60 18.31
N SER A 204 -3.09 -8.16 18.71
CA SER A 204 -3.96 -7.39 17.82
C SER A 204 -4.67 -6.23 18.52
N LEU A 205 -4.88 -5.17 17.75
CA LEU A 205 -5.75 -4.03 18.05
C LEU A 205 -6.94 -4.05 17.10
N VAL A 206 -8.14 -4.16 17.64
CA VAL A 206 -9.39 -4.22 16.88
C VAL A 206 -10.13 -2.89 16.98
N CYS A 207 -10.63 -2.37 15.88
CA CYS A 207 -11.48 -1.19 15.87
C CYS A 207 -12.75 -1.45 15.05
N VAL A 208 -13.91 -1.22 15.65
CA VAL A 208 -15.18 -1.23 14.92
C VAL A 208 -15.55 0.21 14.55
N LEU A 209 -15.65 0.48 13.26
CA LEU A 209 -16.01 1.79 12.70
C LEU A 209 -17.52 1.91 12.60
N VAL A 210 -18.08 2.94 13.23
CA VAL A 210 -19.54 3.09 13.34
C VAL A 210 -20.04 4.43 12.82
N ASN A 211 -21.28 4.43 12.35
CA ASN A 211 -22.04 5.61 12.01
C ASN A 211 -22.78 6.10 13.27
N GLY A 212 -22.03 6.73 14.17
CA GLY A 212 -22.52 7.21 15.48
C GLY A 212 -21.46 6.99 16.56
N ASP A 213 -21.86 7.10 17.83
CA ASP A 213 -20.95 7.09 18.97
C ASP A 213 -21.06 5.85 19.85
N LYS A 214 -22.06 5.00 19.60
CA LYS A 214 -22.38 3.83 20.44
C LYS A 214 -22.91 2.66 19.62
N LEU A 215 -22.73 1.46 20.17
CA LEU A 215 -23.36 0.22 19.71
C LEU A 215 -24.24 -0.37 20.80
N PRO A 216 -25.32 -1.10 20.45
CA PRO A 216 -26.09 -1.87 21.44
C PRO A 216 -25.21 -2.97 22.04
N LYS A 217 -25.31 -3.19 23.37
CA LYS A 217 -24.64 -4.31 24.06
C LYS A 217 -23.13 -4.39 23.75
N GLU A 218 -22.41 -3.28 23.90
CA GLU A 218 -20.95 -3.20 23.66
C GLU A 218 -20.16 -4.26 24.46
N ASP A 219 -20.58 -4.59 25.66
CA ASP A 219 -19.95 -5.64 26.49
C ASP A 219 -19.98 -7.02 25.79
N ARG A 220 -21.08 -7.33 25.06
CA ARG A 220 -21.15 -8.57 24.26
C ARG A 220 -20.17 -8.55 23.10
N LEU A 221 -20.04 -7.43 22.39
CA LEU A 221 -19.05 -7.25 21.33
C LEU A 221 -17.62 -7.45 21.87
N VAL A 222 -17.31 -6.82 23.01
CA VAL A 222 -16.00 -6.95 23.67
C VAL A 222 -15.73 -8.40 24.04
N THR A 223 -16.70 -9.10 24.65
CA THR A 223 -16.56 -10.52 25.01
C THR A 223 -16.25 -11.37 23.80
N LEU A 224 -17.07 -11.29 22.74
CA LEU A 224 -16.89 -12.09 21.52
C LEU A 224 -15.54 -11.84 20.84
N LEU A 225 -15.12 -10.59 20.75
CA LEU A 225 -13.82 -10.25 20.14
C LEU A 225 -12.65 -10.77 20.99
N ARG A 226 -12.73 -10.74 22.31
CA ARG A 226 -11.67 -11.27 23.18
C ARG A 226 -11.60 -12.79 23.12
N ASP A 227 -12.75 -13.46 23.08
CA ASP A 227 -12.82 -14.92 22.99
C ASP A 227 -12.25 -15.41 21.64
N ALA A 228 -12.59 -14.72 20.54
CA ALA A 228 -12.10 -15.04 19.19
C ALA A 228 -10.62 -14.68 18.99
N CYS A 229 -10.13 -13.64 19.66
CA CYS A 229 -8.77 -13.13 19.54
C CYS A 229 -8.06 -13.11 20.91
N PRO A 230 -7.57 -14.25 21.43
CA PRO A 230 -7.00 -14.33 22.79
C PRO A 230 -5.79 -13.44 23.04
N LYS A 231 -5.07 -13.03 21.98
CA LYS A 231 -3.97 -12.07 22.05
C LYS A 231 -4.39 -10.63 21.69
N CYS A 232 -5.68 -10.32 21.69
CA CYS A 232 -6.15 -8.96 21.51
C CYS A 232 -5.70 -8.10 22.69
N THR A 233 -5.05 -6.98 22.41
CA THR A 233 -4.54 -6.03 23.42
C THR A 233 -5.47 -4.83 23.61
N GLY A 234 -6.37 -4.60 22.65
CA GLY A 234 -7.30 -3.49 22.73
C GLY A 234 -8.44 -3.56 21.74
N ILE A 235 -9.59 -3.05 22.18
CA ILE A 235 -10.80 -2.92 21.36
C ILE A 235 -11.27 -1.47 21.42
N VAL A 236 -11.42 -0.87 20.24
CA VAL A 236 -11.71 0.54 20.04
C VAL A 236 -12.99 0.69 19.21
N LEU A 237 -13.80 1.67 19.54
CA LEU A 237 -14.90 2.13 18.70
C LEU A 237 -14.47 3.42 17.99
N GLY A 238 -14.50 3.41 16.67
CA GLY A 238 -14.19 4.58 15.84
C GLY A 238 -15.46 5.17 15.25
N THR A 239 -15.66 6.48 15.39
CA THR A 239 -16.81 7.21 14.83
C THR A 239 -16.50 7.71 13.45
N ASN A 240 -17.29 7.30 12.45
CA ASN A 240 -17.24 7.84 11.09
C ASN A 240 -18.69 8.07 10.59
N THR A 241 -19.15 9.31 10.65
CA THR A 241 -20.46 9.74 10.14
C THR A 241 -20.41 10.38 8.76
N LYS A 242 -19.20 10.53 8.18
CA LYS A 242 -19.02 11.16 6.87
C LYS A 242 -19.52 10.26 5.75
N LYS A 243 -20.12 10.85 4.75
CA LYS A 243 -20.43 10.15 3.48
C LYS A 243 -19.18 10.05 2.63
N GLY A 244 -19.03 8.95 1.88
CA GLY A 244 -17.92 8.75 0.95
C GLY A 244 -17.00 7.58 1.38
N ASN A 245 -15.83 7.50 0.72
CA ASN A 245 -14.94 6.33 0.77
C ASN A 245 -13.94 6.36 1.93
N VAL A 246 -13.97 7.39 2.78
CA VAL A 246 -13.09 7.47 3.96
C VAL A 246 -13.55 6.43 4.99
N ILE A 247 -12.66 5.50 5.32
CA ILE A 247 -12.95 4.40 6.25
C ILE A 247 -12.79 4.85 7.69
N LEU A 248 -11.62 5.44 8.01
CA LEU A 248 -11.29 5.86 9.37
C LEU A 248 -12.10 7.10 9.77
N GLY A 249 -12.42 7.18 11.05
CA GLY A 249 -13.16 8.30 11.63
C GLY A 249 -12.25 9.33 12.29
N ASP A 250 -12.89 10.32 12.91
CA ASP A 250 -12.20 11.44 13.56
C ASP A 250 -12.10 11.24 15.07
N ARG A 251 -12.94 10.36 15.65
CA ARG A 251 -13.01 10.12 17.09
C ARG A 251 -12.89 8.63 17.39
N TYR A 252 -12.14 8.32 18.42
CA TYR A 252 -11.90 6.97 18.87
C TYR A 252 -12.16 6.86 20.37
N ARG A 253 -12.83 5.79 20.78
CA ARG A 253 -13.13 5.49 22.20
C ARG A 253 -12.72 4.06 22.50
N THR A 254 -11.89 3.87 23.49
CA THR A 254 -11.50 2.55 23.96
C THR A 254 -12.67 1.86 24.64
N LEU A 255 -13.03 0.69 24.17
CA LEU A 255 -14.02 -0.20 24.81
C LEU A 255 -13.37 -1.12 25.83
N TRP A 256 -12.15 -1.58 25.53
CA TRP A 256 -11.38 -2.47 26.39
C TRP A 256 -9.89 -2.40 26.04
N GLY A 257 -9.03 -2.57 27.06
CA GLY A 257 -7.58 -2.64 26.87
C GLY A 257 -6.93 -1.33 26.43
N SER A 258 -5.99 -1.42 25.49
CA SER A 258 -5.24 -0.29 24.94
C SER A 258 -5.84 0.22 23.62
N ASP A 259 -5.68 1.51 23.32
CA ASP A 259 -5.95 2.11 22.02
C ASP A 259 -4.72 2.07 21.09
N ARG A 260 -3.62 1.47 21.56
CA ARG A 260 -2.34 1.38 20.86
C ARG A 260 -1.85 -0.07 20.81
N LEU A 261 -1.15 -0.40 19.72
CA LEU A 261 -0.44 -1.66 19.52
C LEU A 261 1.06 -1.37 19.33
N GLU A 262 1.91 -2.14 19.99
CA GLU A 262 3.36 -2.06 19.75
C GLU A 262 3.77 -3.10 18.69
N ASP A 263 4.63 -2.70 17.75
CA ASP A 263 5.27 -3.60 16.78
C ASP A 263 6.73 -3.22 16.58
N THR A 264 7.53 -4.14 16.07
CA THR A 264 8.95 -3.92 15.81
C THR A 264 9.22 -3.92 14.30
N LEU A 265 9.98 -2.92 13.82
CA LEU A 265 10.41 -2.78 12.44
C LEU A 265 11.86 -2.28 12.41
N CYS A 266 12.75 -2.97 11.68
CA CYS A 266 14.19 -2.64 11.63
C CYS A 266 14.82 -2.49 13.03
N GLY A 267 14.46 -3.36 13.97
CA GLY A 267 14.98 -3.33 15.35
C GLY A 267 14.43 -2.19 16.22
N LYS A 268 13.55 -1.34 15.72
CA LYS A 268 12.89 -0.26 16.47
C LYS A 268 11.47 -0.64 16.86
N THR A 269 11.05 -0.28 18.07
CA THR A 269 9.68 -0.48 18.56
C THR A 269 8.84 0.76 18.25
N PHE A 270 7.70 0.53 17.58
CA PHE A 270 6.73 1.56 17.22
C PHE A 270 5.43 1.35 17.97
N ARG A 271 4.88 2.42 18.51
CA ARG A 271 3.57 2.43 19.14
C ARG A 271 2.55 3.01 18.15
N LEU A 272 1.59 2.20 17.76
CA LEU A 272 0.68 2.45 16.64
C LEU A 272 -0.75 2.61 17.14
N SER A 273 -1.39 3.69 16.75
CA SER A 273 -2.84 3.87 16.92
C SER A 273 -3.61 3.29 15.73
N VAL A 274 -4.94 3.33 15.79
CA VAL A 274 -5.81 2.94 14.65
C VAL A 274 -5.49 3.78 13.40
N PRO A 275 -5.42 5.13 13.44
CA PRO A 275 -5.13 5.95 12.27
C PRO A 275 -3.65 5.96 11.83
N SER A 276 -2.69 5.57 12.69
CA SER A 276 -1.27 5.61 12.33
C SER A 276 -0.99 4.83 11.05
N PHE A 277 -0.29 5.44 10.09
CA PHE A 277 0.22 4.71 8.94
C PHE A 277 1.34 3.76 9.37
N TYR A 278 1.33 2.56 8.83
CA TYR A 278 2.37 1.55 9.02
C TYR A 278 2.31 0.54 7.88
N GLN A 279 3.47 0.09 7.40
CA GLN A 279 3.58 -0.85 6.29
C GLN A 279 2.89 -2.18 6.59
N VAL A 280 2.05 -2.65 5.66
CA VAL A 280 1.19 -3.83 5.89
C VAL A 280 1.92 -5.17 5.81
N ASN A 281 3.11 -5.18 5.24
CA ASN A 281 3.99 -6.35 5.13
C ASN A 281 5.33 -6.02 5.79
N ARG A 282 5.45 -6.31 7.09
CA ARG A 282 6.62 -5.96 7.89
C ARG A 282 7.92 -6.49 7.29
N VAL A 283 7.95 -7.77 6.89
CA VAL A 283 9.16 -8.41 6.35
C VAL A 283 9.65 -7.71 5.08
N GLN A 284 8.73 -7.38 4.18
CA GLN A 284 9.09 -6.66 2.95
C GLN A 284 9.42 -5.19 3.23
N ALA A 285 8.80 -4.56 4.23
CA ALA A 285 9.15 -3.20 4.66
C ALA A 285 10.59 -3.13 5.19
N GLU A 286 11.03 -4.11 5.98
CA GLU A 286 12.42 -4.20 6.44
C GLU A 286 13.39 -4.32 5.26
N ARG A 287 13.04 -5.10 4.23
CA ARG A 287 13.86 -5.23 3.01
C ARG A 287 13.85 -3.96 2.16
N LEU A 288 12.72 -3.29 2.07
CA LEU A 288 12.59 -1.99 1.39
C LEU A 288 13.48 -0.93 2.05
N TYR A 289 13.42 -0.84 3.38
CA TYR A 289 14.21 0.12 4.15
C TYR A 289 15.70 -0.24 4.13
N ALA A 290 16.07 -1.51 4.22
CA ALA A 290 17.45 -1.96 4.06
C ALA A 290 18.00 -1.56 2.67
N LYS A 291 17.19 -1.67 1.60
CA LYS A 291 17.59 -1.24 0.26
C LYS A 291 17.71 0.29 0.15
N ALA A 292 16.81 1.05 0.79
CA ALA A 292 16.92 2.51 0.85
C ALA A 292 18.18 2.96 1.62
N ILE A 293 18.52 2.31 2.74
CA ILE A 293 19.75 2.55 3.51
C ILE A 293 20.99 2.19 2.69
N GLU A 294 20.99 1.04 1.98
CA GLU A 294 22.07 0.65 1.08
C GLU A 294 22.31 1.72 0.00
N PHE A 295 21.23 2.20 -0.63
CA PHE A 295 21.31 3.23 -1.68
C PHE A 295 21.72 4.60 -1.12
N ALA A 296 21.34 4.91 0.10
CA ALA A 296 21.80 6.11 0.80
C ALA A 296 23.32 6.12 1.04
N GLY A 297 23.97 4.94 1.13
CA GLY A 297 25.42 4.79 1.26
C GLY A 297 25.99 5.54 2.46
N LEU A 298 25.32 5.43 3.63
CA LEU A 298 25.65 6.18 4.84
C LEU A 298 26.89 5.58 5.52
N THR A 299 27.76 6.46 6.02
CA THR A 299 29.01 6.13 6.73
C THR A 299 28.99 6.51 8.21
N GLY A 300 27.88 7.12 8.67
CA GLY A 300 27.75 7.66 10.04
C GLY A 300 28.16 9.13 10.16
N GLN A 301 28.55 9.79 9.06
CA GLN A 301 28.94 11.20 9.06
C GLN A 301 27.89 12.12 8.42
N GLU A 302 26.95 11.53 7.70
CA GLU A 302 25.98 12.28 6.88
C GLU A 302 24.85 12.86 7.71
N THR A 303 24.36 14.01 7.24
CA THR A 303 23.06 14.56 7.59
C THR A 303 22.05 14.14 6.53
N VAL A 304 20.97 13.45 6.97
CA VAL A 304 19.89 12.98 6.11
C VAL A 304 18.65 13.80 6.35
N LEU A 305 17.95 14.22 5.30
CA LEU A 305 16.60 14.78 5.37
C LEU A 305 15.60 13.77 4.80
N ASP A 306 14.66 13.33 5.63
CA ASP A 306 13.58 12.40 5.27
C ASP A 306 12.28 13.17 5.09
N LEU A 307 11.88 13.38 3.84
CA LEU A 307 10.63 14.04 3.49
C LEU A 307 9.49 13.02 3.39
N TYR A 308 8.34 13.35 3.98
CA TYR A 308 7.18 12.46 4.16
C TYR A 308 7.43 11.36 5.19
N CYS A 309 8.07 11.69 6.31
CA CYS A 309 8.56 10.71 7.29
C CYS A 309 7.45 9.95 8.05
N GLY A 310 6.19 10.39 8.00
CA GLY A 310 5.09 9.77 8.73
C GLY A 310 5.38 9.65 10.22
N ALA A 311 5.14 8.48 10.82
CA ALA A 311 5.48 8.16 12.20
C ALA A 311 6.98 7.87 12.45
N GLY A 312 7.85 8.24 11.50
CA GLY A 312 9.29 8.16 11.62
C GLY A 312 9.89 6.78 11.30
N THR A 313 9.20 5.90 10.57
CA THR A 313 9.66 4.52 10.37
C THR A 313 10.97 4.44 9.57
N ILE A 314 11.09 5.16 8.46
CA ILE A 314 12.33 5.25 7.66
C ILE A 314 13.36 6.11 8.40
N THR A 315 12.94 7.26 8.94
CA THR A 315 13.80 8.17 9.71
C THR A 315 14.57 7.43 10.81
N LEU A 316 13.85 6.63 11.62
CA LEU A 316 14.48 5.88 12.74
C LEU A 316 15.35 4.73 12.26
N ALA A 317 15.03 4.11 11.11
CA ALA A 317 15.90 3.11 10.51
C ALA A 317 17.21 3.73 9.99
N LEU A 318 17.16 4.93 9.40
CA LEU A 318 18.33 5.69 8.94
C LEU A 318 19.19 6.20 10.10
N SER A 319 18.59 6.46 11.27
CA SER A 319 19.29 7.07 12.41
C SER A 319 20.47 6.23 12.95
N ASP A 320 20.45 4.91 12.75
CA ASP A 320 21.54 4.01 13.15
C ASP A 320 22.77 4.13 12.23
N HIS A 321 22.61 4.75 11.07
CA HIS A 321 23.64 4.82 10.03
C HIS A 321 24.07 6.26 9.69
N ALA A 322 23.43 7.28 10.25
CA ALA A 322 23.68 8.69 9.97
C ALA A 322 24.14 9.45 11.20
N LYS A 323 24.87 10.55 10.99
CA LYS A 323 25.22 11.50 12.05
C LYS A 323 23.98 12.20 12.60
N LYS A 324 23.10 12.64 11.71
CA LYS A 324 21.84 13.32 12.03
C LYS A 324 20.78 12.98 11.00
N VAL A 325 19.55 12.76 11.45
CA VAL A 325 18.39 12.60 10.55
C VAL A 325 17.31 13.63 10.89
N LEU A 326 16.78 14.29 9.88
CA LEU A 326 15.72 15.29 9.97
C LEU A 326 14.49 14.73 9.28
N GLY A 327 13.38 14.57 9.98
CA GLY A 327 12.10 14.10 9.41
C GLY A 327 11.12 15.24 9.19
N ALA A 328 10.47 15.30 8.05
CA ALA A 328 9.42 16.28 7.76
C ALA A 328 8.10 15.58 7.39
N GLU A 329 7.00 15.98 8.00
CA GLU A 329 5.66 15.43 7.77
C GLU A 329 4.60 16.49 8.01
N ILE A 330 3.56 16.52 7.17
CA ILE A 330 2.49 17.52 7.25
C ILE A 330 1.46 17.22 8.35
N VAL A 331 1.32 15.94 8.75
CA VAL A 331 0.32 15.50 9.72
C VAL A 331 0.86 15.64 11.15
N PRO A 332 0.30 16.56 11.98
CA PRO A 332 0.82 16.81 13.33
C PRO A 332 0.86 15.56 14.21
N GLU A 333 -0.19 14.73 14.17
CA GLU A 333 -0.30 13.51 14.97
C GLU A 333 0.78 12.49 14.59
N ALA A 334 1.18 12.43 13.31
CA ALA A 334 2.25 11.55 12.86
C ALA A 334 3.62 12.04 13.36
N ILE A 335 3.83 13.37 13.44
CA ILE A 335 5.05 13.96 14.03
C ILE A 335 5.11 13.69 15.54
N ASP A 336 3.99 13.75 16.24
CA ASP A 336 3.95 13.42 17.67
C ASP A 336 4.24 11.91 17.87
N ASP A 337 3.67 11.04 17.06
CA ASP A 337 4.00 9.60 17.04
C ASP A 337 5.49 9.39 16.72
N ALA A 338 6.10 10.12 15.76
CA ALA A 338 7.51 10.01 15.41
C ALA A 338 8.44 10.42 16.57
N ARG A 339 8.14 11.51 17.26
CA ARG A 339 8.88 11.96 18.45
C ARG A 339 8.78 10.95 19.61
N GLU A 340 7.56 10.44 19.88
CA GLU A 340 7.36 9.40 20.89
C GLU A 340 8.15 8.13 20.55
N ASN A 341 8.11 7.69 19.29
CA ASN A 341 8.84 6.53 18.82
C ASN A 341 10.37 6.73 18.90
N ALA A 342 10.89 7.92 18.56
CA ALA A 342 12.31 8.24 18.74
C ALA A 342 12.73 8.15 20.20
N ALA A 343 11.99 8.77 21.12
CA ALA A 343 12.25 8.73 22.55
C ALA A 343 12.20 7.30 23.10
N ARG A 344 11.21 6.50 22.71
CA ARG A 344 11.03 5.10 23.09
C ARG A 344 12.23 4.23 22.71
N ASN A 345 12.82 4.49 21.54
CA ASN A 345 13.98 3.76 21.03
C ASN A 345 15.33 4.38 21.44
N GLY A 346 15.34 5.42 22.28
CA GLY A 346 16.56 6.09 22.72
C GLY A 346 17.32 6.79 21.59
N VAL A 347 16.66 7.11 20.47
CA VAL A 347 17.27 7.80 19.33
C VAL A 347 17.42 9.27 19.66
N LYS A 348 18.66 9.78 19.63
CA LYS A 348 19.02 11.16 20.03
C LYS A 348 19.42 12.04 18.85
N ASN A 349 19.68 11.44 17.70
CA ASN A 349 20.16 12.11 16.49
C ASN A 349 19.05 12.32 15.42
N ALA A 350 17.77 12.13 15.79
CA ALA A 350 16.62 12.41 14.96
C ALA A 350 15.87 13.67 15.45
N GLU A 351 15.49 14.54 14.51
CA GLU A 351 14.71 15.76 14.76
C GLU A 351 13.53 15.81 13.79
N PHE A 352 12.35 16.27 14.25
CA PHE A 352 11.11 16.21 13.46
C PHE A 352 10.44 17.56 13.31
N PHE A 353 10.03 17.89 12.08
CA PHE A 353 9.40 19.13 11.66
C PHE A 353 7.98 18.86 11.15
N CYS A 354 7.00 19.53 11.74
CA CYS A 354 5.62 19.50 11.25
C CYS A 354 5.43 20.58 10.20
N GLY A 355 5.08 20.20 8.98
CA GLY A 355 4.79 21.11 7.89
C GLY A 355 4.82 20.43 6.53
N ASP A 356 4.39 21.14 5.50
CA ASP A 356 4.50 20.69 4.12
C ASP A 356 5.97 20.45 3.74
N ALA A 357 6.23 19.41 2.96
CA ALA A 357 7.59 19.00 2.60
C ALA A 357 8.39 20.13 1.91
N SER A 358 7.74 20.91 1.03
CA SER A 358 8.36 22.06 0.36
C SER A 358 8.68 23.18 1.33
N ASP A 359 7.73 23.52 2.21
CA ASP A 359 7.90 24.62 3.17
C ASP A 359 9.02 24.30 4.17
N VAL A 360 9.07 23.06 4.67
CA VAL A 360 10.15 22.60 5.56
C VAL A 360 11.49 22.61 4.81
N ALA A 361 11.56 22.08 3.59
CA ALA A 361 12.78 22.08 2.80
C ALA A 361 13.29 23.52 2.54
N LYS A 362 12.41 24.44 2.13
CA LYS A 362 12.75 25.87 1.92
C LYS A 362 13.21 26.55 3.22
N LYS A 363 12.55 26.26 4.34
CA LYS A 363 12.97 26.78 5.66
C LYS A 363 14.37 26.34 6.00
N LEU A 364 14.63 25.03 5.92
CA LEU A 364 15.94 24.44 6.23
C LEU A 364 17.03 24.96 5.28
N ALA A 365 16.74 25.13 3.99
CA ALA A 365 17.65 25.73 3.01
C ALA A 365 18.03 27.17 3.38
N ARG A 366 17.07 28.00 3.83
CA ARG A 366 17.32 29.38 4.32
C ARG A 366 18.17 29.41 5.59
N GLU A 367 18.07 28.40 6.42
CA GLU A 367 18.91 28.21 7.62
C GLU A 367 20.30 27.63 7.26
N ASN A 368 20.66 27.59 5.98
CA ASN A 368 21.90 27.04 5.43
C ASN A 368 22.11 25.53 5.71
N LEU A 369 21.05 24.79 5.97
CA LEU A 369 21.16 23.35 6.05
C LEU A 369 21.40 22.77 4.66
N ARG A 370 22.42 21.95 4.54
CA ARG A 370 22.76 21.21 3.31
C ARG A 370 22.83 19.73 3.69
N PRO A 371 21.74 18.96 3.50
CA PRO A 371 21.77 17.53 3.77
C PRO A 371 22.66 16.83 2.72
N ASP A 372 23.42 15.85 3.17
CA ASP A 372 24.24 15.02 2.29
C ASP A 372 23.36 14.08 1.44
N VAL A 373 22.25 13.63 2.06
CA VAL A 373 21.25 12.73 1.44
C VAL A 373 19.87 13.24 1.75
N ILE A 374 18.98 13.18 0.75
CA ILE A 374 17.53 13.36 0.94
C ILE A 374 16.85 12.02 0.62
N THR A 375 16.03 11.53 1.56
CA THR A 375 15.11 10.41 1.31
C THR A 375 13.69 10.95 1.12
N VAL A 376 12.94 10.35 0.20
CA VAL A 376 11.54 10.69 -0.03
C VAL A 376 10.69 9.42 -0.15
N ASP A 377 9.54 9.38 0.51
CA ASP A 377 8.50 8.34 0.36
C ASP A 377 7.12 9.03 0.18
N PRO A 378 6.89 9.70 -0.97
CA PRO A 378 5.71 10.50 -1.17
C PRO A 378 4.46 9.64 -1.38
N PRO A 379 3.24 10.20 -1.22
CA PRO A 379 2.00 9.54 -1.58
C PRO A 379 1.96 9.21 -3.08
N ARG A 380 0.98 8.41 -3.52
CA ARG A 380 0.83 7.94 -4.91
C ARG A 380 0.91 9.02 -5.99
N ARG A 381 0.58 10.26 -5.66
CA ARG A 381 0.70 11.39 -6.61
C ARG A 381 2.14 11.80 -6.91
N GLY A 382 3.12 11.25 -6.18
CA GLY A 382 4.53 11.63 -6.27
C GLY A 382 4.83 13.00 -5.67
N LEU A 383 5.98 13.56 -6.01
CA LEU A 383 6.42 14.88 -5.55
C LEU A 383 5.67 16.00 -6.26
N ALA A 384 5.35 17.05 -5.52
CA ALA A 384 4.94 18.32 -6.10
C ALA A 384 6.16 19.02 -6.77
N ALA A 385 5.93 19.88 -7.73
CA ALA A 385 7.00 20.53 -8.50
C ALA A 385 7.94 21.34 -7.59
N ASP A 386 7.38 22.06 -6.64
CA ASP A 386 8.11 22.91 -5.70
C ASP A 386 8.93 22.09 -4.68
N VAL A 387 8.54 20.84 -4.36
CA VAL A 387 9.38 19.92 -3.58
C VAL A 387 10.61 19.51 -4.38
N VAL A 388 10.44 19.18 -5.68
CA VAL A 388 11.55 18.83 -6.57
C VAL A 388 12.54 19.99 -6.69
N GLU A 389 12.04 21.21 -6.87
CA GLU A 389 12.86 22.42 -6.90
C GLU A 389 13.62 22.65 -5.59
N SER A 390 12.93 22.46 -4.45
CA SER A 390 13.54 22.62 -3.11
C SER A 390 14.66 21.58 -2.88
N ILE A 391 14.48 20.33 -3.32
CA ILE A 391 15.51 19.30 -3.26
C ILE A 391 16.74 19.75 -4.07
N ALA A 392 16.55 20.24 -5.28
CA ALA A 392 17.65 20.70 -6.13
C ALA A 392 18.35 21.94 -5.53
N GLU A 393 17.64 22.86 -4.91
CA GLU A 393 18.18 24.04 -4.21
C GLU A 393 19.06 23.67 -3.02
N MET A 394 18.67 22.64 -2.25
CA MET A 394 19.46 22.12 -1.12
C MET A 394 20.72 21.38 -1.56
N GLN A 395 20.83 20.99 -2.81
CA GLN A 395 21.98 20.34 -3.44
C GLN A 395 22.51 19.11 -2.72
N PRO A 396 21.66 18.13 -2.31
CA PRO A 396 22.17 16.87 -1.74
C PRO A 396 23.03 16.14 -2.76
N GLY A 397 24.08 15.44 -2.29
CA GLY A 397 24.87 14.57 -3.14
C GLY A 397 24.08 13.35 -3.64
N ARG A 398 23.08 12.93 -2.87
CA ARG A 398 22.26 11.73 -3.15
C ARG A 398 20.79 12.00 -2.82
N VAL A 399 19.89 11.50 -3.68
CA VAL A 399 18.46 11.43 -3.42
C VAL A 399 18.04 9.98 -3.49
N VAL A 400 17.44 9.44 -2.43
CA VAL A 400 16.87 8.10 -2.39
C VAL A 400 15.36 8.22 -2.46
N TYR A 401 14.78 7.82 -3.59
CA TYR A 401 13.35 7.87 -3.85
C TYR A 401 12.72 6.50 -3.58
N VAL A 402 11.89 6.38 -2.55
CA VAL A 402 11.02 5.23 -2.28
C VAL A 402 9.63 5.54 -2.85
N SER A 403 8.97 4.59 -3.49
CA SER A 403 7.67 4.85 -4.12
C SER A 403 6.79 3.61 -4.22
N CYS A 404 5.51 3.78 -3.90
CA CYS A 404 4.46 2.82 -4.17
C CYS A 404 3.82 2.96 -5.57
N ASP A 405 4.29 3.94 -6.39
CA ASP A 405 3.82 4.17 -7.76
C ASP A 405 5.01 4.49 -8.67
N SER A 406 5.44 3.49 -9.44
CA SER A 406 6.61 3.62 -10.30
C SER A 406 6.43 4.60 -11.48
N ALA A 407 5.18 4.91 -11.88
CA ALA A 407 4.94 5.86 -12.95
C ALA A 407 5.15 7.31 -12.48
N THR A 408 4.64 7.64 -11.29
CA THR A 408 4.88 8.96 -10.67
C THR A 408 6.34 9.13 -10.26
N MET A 409 6.98 8.08 -9.75
CA MET A 409 8.43 8.08 -9.48
C MET A 409 9.22 8.38 -10.77
N ALA A 410 8.92 7.71 -11.86
CA ALA A 410 9.61 7.92 -13.14
C ALA A 410 9.44 9.35 -13.67
N ARG A 411 8.23 9.94 -13.54
CA ARG A 411 7.99 11.35 -13.84
C ARG A 411 8.89 12.28 -13.01
N ASP A 412 9.02 12.00 -11.72
CA ASP A 412 9.79 12.84 -10.81
C ASP A 412 11.30 12.62 -10.99
N VAL A 413 11.74 11.41 -11.34
CA VAL A 413 13.12 11.11 -11.78
C VAL A 413 13.49 11.99 -12.99
N LYS A 414 12.59 12.09 -13.99
CA LYS A 414 12.82 12.99 -15.14
C LYS A 414 12.95 14.45 -14.71
N ARG A 415 12.09 14.94 -13.82
CA ARG A 415 12.17 16.33 -13.30
C ARG A 415 13.47 16.60 -12.54
N LEU A 416 13.92 15.63 -11.74
CA LEU A 416 15.22 15.72 -11.06
C LEU A 416 16.37 15.67 -12.04
N ALA A 417 16.27 14.89 -13.14
CA ALA A 417 17.27 14.86 -14.21
C ALA A 417 17.41 16.23 -14.90
N ASP A 418 16.30 16.92 -15.16
CA ASP A 418 16.30 18.29 -15.70
C ASP A 418 17.01 19.30 -14.77
N LEU A 419 17.23 18.93 -13.48
CA LEU A 419 17.90 19.73 -12.44
C LEU A 419 19.30 19.20 -12.06
N GLY A 420 19.89 18.30 -12.89
CA GLY A 420 21.26 17.80 -12.75
C GLY A 420 21.41 16.59 -11.83
N TYR A 421 20.36 15.77 -11.69
CA TYR A 421 20.44 14.49 -10.97
C TYR A 421 20.27 13.33 -11.93
N THR A 422 21.17 12.37 -11.87
CA THR A 422 21.13 11.17 -12.71
C THR A 422 20.74 9.95 -11.87
N ALA A 423 19.74 9.17 -12.35
CA ALA A 423 19.37 7.90 -11.73
C ALA A 423 20.49 6.87 -11.95
N GLN A 424 21.07 6.36 -10.88
CA GLN A 424 22.21 5.44 -10.89
C GLN A 424 21.79 3.99 -10.66
N ARG A 425 20.86 3.77 -9.75
CA ARG A 425 20.43 2.44 -9.32
C ARG A 425 18.93 2.41 -9.13
N ALA A 426 18.30 1.28 -9.42
CA ALA A 426 16.89 1.06 -9.15
C ALA A 426 16.65 -0.39 -8.70
N CYS A 427 15.75 -0.58 -7.75
CA CYS A 427 15.31 -1.88 -7.24
C CYS A 427 13.80 -1.87 -7.05
N ALA A 428 13.14 -2.99 -7.38
CA ALA A 428 11.73 -3.21 -7.09
C ALA A 428 11.56 -4.09 -5.83
N VAL A 429 10.50 -3.87 -5.07
CA VAL A 429 10.19 -4.65 -3.86
C VAL A 429 8.73 -5.07 -3.88
N ASP A 430 8.47 -6.37 -3.89
CA ASP A 430 7.10 -6.88 -3.84
C ASP A 430 6.53 -6.82 -2.43
N MET A 431 6.07 -5.63 -2.03
CA MET A 431 5.40 -5.38 -0.77
C MET A 431 4.04 -6.09 -0.68
N PHE A 432 3.40 -6.33 -1.84
CA PHE A 432 2.01 -6.77 -1.94
C PHE A 432 1.87 -8.01 -2.84
N PRO A 433 2.40 -9.18 -2.43
CA PRO A 433 2.19 -10.43 -3.16
C PRO A 433 0.72 -10.68 -3.50
N ARG A 434 0.47 -11.17 -4.71
CA ARG A 434 -0.85 -11.44 -5.29
C ARG A 434 -1.71 -10.21 -5.61
N ALA A 435 -1.23 -9.00 -5.31
CA ALA A 435 -1.87 -7.74 -5.69
C ALA A 435 -1.04 -6.97 -6.74
N ASP A 436 -1.65 -6.00 -7.39
CA ASP A 436 -1.03 -5.25 -8.50
C ASP A 436 0.05 -4.25 -8.06
N HIS A 437 0.07 -3.87 -6.80
CA HIS A 437 0.99 -2.86 -6.30
C HIS A 437 2.43 -3.36 -6.21
N ILE A 438 3.38 -2.45 -6.42
CA ILE A 438 4.82 -2.67 -6.32
C ILE A 438 5.46 -1.45 -5.67
N GLU A 439 6.41 -1.67 -4.79
CA GLU A 439 7.31 -0.63 -4.30
C GLU A 439 8.58 -0.60 -5.14
N ALA A 440 9.19 0.56 -5.25
CA ALA A 440 10.47 0.74 -5.92
C ALA A 440 11.36 1.69 -5.12
N VAL A 441 12.66 1.47 -5.20
CA VAL A 441 13.69 2.37 -4.68
C VAL A 441 14.58 2.81 -5.84
N CYS A 442 14.81 4.10 -5.96
CA CYS A 442 15.71 4.68 -6.96
C CYS A 442 16.73 5.59 -6.27
N LEU A 443 18.00 5.38 -6.57
CA LEU A 443 19.08 6.28 -6.19
C LEU A 443 19.35 7.24 -7.32
N LEU A 444 19.33 8.54 -7.01
CA LEU A 444 19.80 9.58 -7.91
C LEU A 444 21.02 10.28 -7.26
N THR A 445 22.01 10.62 -8.09
CA THR A 445 23.18 11.39 -7.66
C THR A 445 23.27 12.67 -8.45
N LYS A 446 23.81 13.70 -7.84
CA LYS A 446 24.12 14.96 -8.51
C LYS A 446 25.36 14.77 -9.40
N GLU A 447 25.28 15.23 -10.66
CA GLU A 447 26.43 15.29 -11.58
C GLU A 447 27.44 16.36 -11.18
#